data_c48f12f90176ed2a4dd280e20c4a8b46
#
_entry.id   c48f12f90176ed2a4dd280e20c4a8b46
#
_cell.length_a   1.000
_cell.length_b   1.000
_cell.length_c   1.000
_cell.angle_alpha   90.00
_cell.angle_beta   90.00
_cell.angle_gamma   90.00
#
_symmetry.space_group_name_H-M   'P 1'
#
loop_
_entity.id
_entity.type
_entity.pdbx_description
1 polymer ?
#
loop_
_entity_poly.entity_id
_entity_poly.type
_entity_poly.pdbx_seq_one_letter_code
_entity_poly.pdbx_strand_id
1 'polypeptide(L)'
;MSKPKRIGMVSLGCPKATVDSEQILTRLRMEGYIISPNYADSDLVVVNTCGFIDSAVAESLEAIGEALAENGRVIVTGCLGAKGSVVKDAHPKVLAVTGPHATNEVMEAIHAHLPRLHDPYSDLVPPQGIRLTPKHYAYVKISEGCNHRCTFCIIPSMRGNLVSRPVGEVMQEAQSLVKSGVKELLVISQDTSAYGVDIKYRTGFWGGRPIKTRMTELVSAMSELGVWVRLHYVYPYPHVDEVIPMMADGLVLPYLDIPFQHASARILKLMKRPASSENVLNRVQRWREVCPDITLRSTFIVGFPGETEAEFEELLDFLREAQLDRVGAFMYSPVEGASANDLPNHLPPEVQQERLTRLMQLQETISGVRLARKVGRTMEVLVDEVNDEGAIARSSADAPEIDGLVYIEDGQALNMGDLVSVTVTDSDAHDLWAEIA
;
A
#
# COMPACT_ATOMS: atom_id res chain seq x y z
N MET A 1 -10.70 -20.25 -36.95
CA MET A 1 -10.05 -19.36 -35.92
C MET A 1 -10.00 -20.13 -34.63
N SER A 2 -8.85 -20.29 -34.01
CA SER A 2 -8.74 -20.92 -32.67
C SER A 2 -9.45 -20.02 -31.65
N LYS A 3 -10.16 -20.64 -30.71
CA LYS A 3 -10.87 -19.90 -29.63
C LYS A 3 -9.85 -19.11 -28.82
N PRO A 4 -10.08 -17.83 -28.49
CA PRO A 4 -9.15 -17.07 -27.69
C PRO A 4 -8.93 -17.73 -26.32
N LYS A 5 -7.70 -17.75 -25.85
CA LYS A 5 -7.30 -18.39 -24.60
C LYS A 5 -7.69 -17.53 -23.40
N ARG A 6 -8.14 -18.17 -22.33
CA ARG A 6 -8.64 -17.54 -21.11
C ARG A 6 -7.64 -17.72 -19.97
N ILE A 7 -7.29 -16.63 -19.29
CA ILE A 7 -6.36 -16.66 -18.16
C ILE A 7 -7.06 -16.10 -16.93
N GLY A 8 -7.08 -16.88 -15.84
CA GLY A 8 -7.50 -16.45 -14.53
C GLY A 8 -6.35 -15.72 -13.81
N MET A 9 -6.69 -14.73 -12.99
CA MET A 9 -5.71 -14.02 -12.18
C MET A 9 -6.19 -13.89 -10.75
N VAL A 10 -5.33 -14.32 -9.80
CA VAL A 10 -5.49 -14.09 -8.37
C VAL A 10 -4.42 -13.10 -7.94
N SER A 11 -4.82 -12.02 -7.28
CA SER A 11 -3.90 -11.01 -6.78
C SER A 11 -4.00 -10.93 -5.26
N LEU A 12 -2.95 -11.37 -4.59
CA LEU A 12 -2.84 -11.35 -3.13
C LEU A 12 -1.78 -10.33 -2.69
N GLY A 13 -1.98 -9.76 -1.50
CA GLY A 13 -0.99 -8.90 -0.85
C GLY A 13 -1.29 -7.41 -0.94
N CYS A 14 -0.25 -6.60 -0.95
CA CYS A 14 -0.30 -5.15 -0.78
C CYS A 14 -0.54 -4.41 -2.11
N PRO A 15 -0.84 -3.09 -2.07
CA PRO A 15 -1.02 -2.25 -3.27
C PRO A 15 0.08 -2.37 -4.32
N LYS A 16 1.33 -2.67 -3.92
CA LYS A 16 2.44 -2.91 -4.85
C LYS A 16 2.25 -4.17 -5.68
N ALA A 17 1.72 -5.24 -5.06
CA ALA A 17 1.36 -6.47 -5.77
C ALA A 17 0.15 -6.25 -6.71
N THR A 18 -0.80 -5.39 -6.31
CA THR A 18 -1.91 -4.99 -7.17
C THR A 18 -1.41 -4.34 -8.46
N VAL A 19 -0.48 -3.39 -8.38
CA VAL A 19 0.12 -2.75 -9.56
C VAL A 19 0.87 -3.76 -10.44
N ASP A 20 1.60 -4.72 -9.83
CA ASP A 20 2.27 -5.79 -10.60
C ASP A 20 1.23 -6.65 -11.34
N SER A 21 0.10 -6.98 -10.70
CA SER A 21 -1.01 -7.70 -11.34
C SER A 21 -1.66 -6.92 -12.48
N GLU A 22 -1.89 -5.62 -12.30
CA GLU A 22 -2.45 -4.73 -13.34
C GLU A 22 -1.55 -4.68 -14.59
N GLN A 23 -0.23 -4.66 -14.39
CA GLN A 23 0.74 -4.71 -15.51
C GLN A 23 0.67 -6.05 -16.26
N ILE A 24 0.58 -7.17 -15.52
CA ILE A 24 0.44 -8.50 -16.14
C ILE A 24 -0.89 -8.58 -16.90
N LEU A 25 -2.00 -8.19 -16.29
CA LEU A 25 -3.32 -8.20 -16.93
C LEU A 25 -3.39 -7.32 -18.17
N THR A 26 -2.80 -6.12 -18.11
CA THR A 26 -2.71 -5.21 -19.25
C THR A 26 -1.98 -5.88 -20.41
N ARG A 27 -0.83 -6.52 -20.14
CA ARG A 27 -0.05 -7.20 -21.16
C ARG A 27 -0.76 -8.41 -21.74
N LEU A 28 -1.44 -9.20 -20.91
CA LEU A 28 -2.28 -10.32 -21.37
C LEU A 28 -3.36 -9.86 -22.36
N ARG A 29 -4.03 -8.75 -22.06
CA ARG A 29 -5.05 -8.18 -22.96
C ARG A 29 -4.43 -7.69 -24.27
N MET A 30 -3.30 -6.99 -24.22
CA MET A 30 -2.56 -6.55 -25.42
C MET A 30 -2.14 -7.72 -26.32
N GLU A 31 -1.91 -8.89 -25.72
CA GLU A 31 -1.51 -10.09 -26.46
C GLU A 31 -2.70 -11.00 -26.85
N GLY A 32 -3.96 -10.53 -26.67
CA GLY A 32 -5.17 -11.19 -27.14
C GLY A 32 -5.73 -12.27 -26.21
N TYR A 33 -5.24 -12.37 -24.97
CA TYR A 33 -5.84 -13.26 -23.98
C TYR A 33 -7.12 -12.66 -23.37
N ILE A 34 -8.09 -13.50 -23.07
CA ILE A 34 -9.29 -13.11 -22.32
C ILE A 34 -9.04 -13.31 -20.83
N ILE A 35 -9.32 -12.30 -20.03
CA ILE A 35 -9.26 -12.45 -18.57
C ILE A 35 -10.54 -13.14 -18.10
N SER A 36 -10.38 -14.24 -17.37
CA SER A 36 -11.48 -15.03 -16.82
C SER A 36 -11.67 -14.70 -15.33
N PRO A 37 -12.92 -14.54 -14.86
CA PRO A 37 -13.18 -14.33 -13.44
C PRO A 37 -13.16 -15.64 -12.62
N ASN A 38 -13.11 -16.80 -13.27
CA ASN A 38 -13.24 -18.12 -12.62
C ASN A 38 -12.06 -19.01 -12.93
N TYR A 39 -11.66 -19.86 -11.98
CA TYR A 39 -10.61 -20.87 -12.18
C TYR A 39 -11.00 -21.91 -13.22
N ALA A 40 -12.20 -22.49 -13.09
CA ALA A 40 -12.68 -23.58 -13.95
C ALA A 40 -12.79 -23.19 -15.43
N ASP A 41 -13.12 -21.94 -15.72
CA ASP A 41 -13.27 -21.41 -17.08
C ASP A 41 -11.95 -20.93 -17.69
N SER A 42 -10.85 -21.02 -16.97
CA SER A 42 -9.54 -20.56 -17.43
C SER A 42 -8.75 -21.68 -18.08
N ASP A 43 -8.01 -21.38 -19.15
CA ASP A 43 -7.03 -22.30 -19.74
C ASP A 43 -5.74 -22.38 -18.89
N LEU A 44 -5.50 -21.38 -18.02
CA LEU A 44 -4.38 -21.27 -17.09
C LEU A 44 -4.70 -20.19 -16.04
N VAL A 45 -4.18 -20.35 -14.82
CA VAL A 45 -4.32 -19.39 -13.72
C VAL A 45 -2.95 -18.83 -13.33
N VAL A 46 -2.87 -17.52 -13.12
CA VAL A 46 -1.70 -16.85 -12.54
C VAL A 46 -2.05 -16.43 -11.11
N VAL A 47 -1.25 -16.82 -10.13
CA VAL A 47 -1.40 -16.42 -8.72
C VAL A 47 -0.25 -15.50 -8.35
N ASN A 48 -0.56 -14.22 -8.13
CA ASN A 48 0.38 -13.23 -7.59
C ASN A 48 0.32 -13.26 -6.07
N THR A 49 1.43 -13.58 -5.43
CA THR A 49 1.50 -14.02 -4.04
C THR A 49 2.17 -13.01 -3.12
N CYS A 50 1.78 -13.01 -1.85
CA CYS A 50 2.48 -12.34 -0.77
C CYS A 50 3.43 -13.34 -0.06
N GLY A 51 4.60 -12.86 0.39
CA GLY A 51 5.60 -13.66 1.10
C GLY A 51 6.24 -12.92 2.27
N PHE A 52 5.57 -11.85 2.76
CA PHE A 52 6.16 -10.93 3.72
C PHE A 52 6.11 -11.46 5.16
N ILE A 53 4.99 -12.01 5.60
CA ILE A 53 4.79 -12.60 6.93
C ILE A 53 4.22 -14.01 6.78
N ASP A 54 4.36 -14.84 7.82
CA ASP A 54 3.98 -16.27 7.75
C ASP A 54 2.49 -16.47 7.44
N SER A 55 1.60 -15.65 7.98
CA SER A 55 0.16 -15.71 7.66
C SER A 55 -0.11 -15.44 6.17
N ALA A 56 0.57 -14.48 5.57
CA ALA A 56 0.43 -14.19 4.14
C ALA A 56 1.07 -15.27 3.25
N VAL A 57 2.11 -15.94 3.74
CA VAL A 57 2.67 -17.14 3.08
C VAL A 57 1.65 -18.27 3.10
N ALA A 58 1.01 -18.52 4.25
CA ALA A 58 -0.02 -19.58 4.39
C ALA A 58 -1.20 -19.30 3.46
N GLU A 59 -1.76 -18.09 3.46
CA GLU A 59 -2.82 -17.66 2.55
C GLU A 59 -2.44 -17.85 1.07
N SER A 60 -1.21 -17.45 0.71
CA SER A 60 -0.71 -17.62 -0.66
C SER A 60 -0.60 -19.09 -1.07
N LEU A 61 -0.13 -19.97 -0.17
CA LEU A 61 -0.05 -21.39 -0.45
C LEU A 61 -1.45 -22.03 -0.56
N GLU A 62 -2.39 -21.62 0.28
CA GLU A 62 -3.78 -22.08 0.21
C GLU A 62 -4.41 -21.71 -1.15
N ALA A 63 -4.31 -20.45 -1.57
CA ALA A 63 -4.83 -19.98 -2.85
C ALA A 63 -4.19 -20.70 -4.07
N ILE A 64 -2.89 -21.03 -4.00
CA ILE A 64 -2.23 -21.87 -5.03
C ILE A 64 -2.85 -23.26 -5.03
N GLY A 65 -3.11 -23.85 -3.85
CA GLY A 65 -3.74 -25.16 -3.70
C GLY A 65 -5.14 -25.20 -4.31
N GLU A 66 -5.97 -24.19 -4.03
CA GLU A 66 -7.30 -24.03 -4.61
C GLU A 66 -7.25 -23.92 -6.14
N ALA A 67 -6.39 -23.03 -6.66
CA ALA A 67 -6.24 -22.87 -8.09
C ALA A 67 -5.77 -24.15 -8.79
N LEU A 68 -4.89 -24.95 -8.16
CA LEU A 68 -4.47 -26.24 -8.67
C LEU A 68 -5.59 -27.30 -8.61
N ALA A 69 -6.42 -27.27 -7.57
CA ALA A 69 -7.54 -28.22 -7.42
C ALA A 69 -8.63 -27.95 -8.48
N GLU A 70 -8.94 -26.69 -8.76
CA GLU A 70 -10.00 -26.33 -9.70
C GLU A 70 -9.55 -26.27 -11.17
N ASN A 71 -8.32 -25.85 -11.45
CA ASN A 71 -7.83 -25.64 -12.81
C ASN A 71 -6.70 -26.62 -13.20
N GLY A 72 -5.79 -26.91 -12.28
CA GLY A 72 -4.63 -27.80 -12.50
C GLY A 72 -3.44 -27.18 -13.24
N ARG A 73 -3.58 -25.97 -13.81
CA ARG A 73 -2.54 -25.28 -14.59
C ARG A 73 -2.26 -23.91 -13.99
N VAL A 74 -1.29 -23.84 -13.09
CA VAL A 74 -1.02 -22.66 -12.27
C VAL A 74 0.42 -22.19 -12.48
N ILE A 75 0.58 -20.89 -12.71
CA ILE A 75 1.83 -20.14 -12.64
C ILE A 75 1.80 -19.27 -11.40
N VAL A 76 2.87 -19.28 -10.62
CA VAL A 76 3.00 -18.49 -9.40
C VAL A 76 3.97 -17.34 -9.64
N THR A 77 3.64 -16.15 -9.15
CA THR A 77 4.49 -14.96 -9.19
C THR A 77 4.40 -14.20 -7.86
N GLY A 78 5.14 -13.11 -7.74
CA GLY A 78 5.07 -12.25 -6.58
C GLY A 78 6.12 -12.53 -5.50
N CYS A 79 5.90 -11.98 -4.31
CA CYS A 79 6.90 -12.00 -3.24
C CYS A 79 7.23 -13.40 -2.73
N LEU A 80 6.24 -14.31 -2.63
CA LEU A 80 6.51 -15.70 -2.26
C LEU A 80 7.25 -16.45 -3.37
N GLY A 81 7.04 -16.05 -4.62
CA GLY A 81 7.79 -16.61 -5.76
C GLY A 81 9.29 -16.38 -5.69
N ALA A 82 9.76 -15.35 -4.98
CA ALA A 82 11.19 -15.16 -4.70
C ALA A 82 11.77 -16.30 -3.81
N LYS A 83 10.91 -16.99 -3.06
CA LYS A 83 11.19 -18.21 -2.28
C LYS A 83 10.68 -19.46 -3.02
N GLY A 84 11.09 -19.62 -4.27
CA GLY A 84 10.53 -20.62 -5.19
C GLY A 84 10.59 -22.08 -4.69
N SER A 85 11.53 -22.42 -3.81
CA SER A 85 11.58 -23.75 -3.16
C SER A 85 10.35 -23.98 -2.28
N VAL A 86 9.93 -23.01 -1.47
CA VAL A 86 8.76 -23.12 -0.60
C VAL A 86 7.49 -23.43 -1.41
N VAL A 87 7.31 -22.75 -2.55
CA VAL A 87 6.16 -23.01 -3.44
C VAL A 87 6.25 -24.39 -4.05
N LYS A 88 7.41 -24.81 -4.56
CA LYS A 88 7.60 -26.10 -5.23
C LYS A 88 7.50 -27.28 -4.27
N ASP A 89 7.96 -27.12 -3.03
CA ASP A 89 7.90 -28.16 -2.00
C ASP A 89 6.44 -28.38 -1.56
N ALA A 90 5.66 -27.30 -1.39
CA ALA A 90 4.23 -27.39 -1.05
C ALA A 90 3.38 -27.83 -2.25
N HIS A 91 3.66 -27.31 -3.44
CA HIS A 91 2.87 -27.52 -4.66
C HIS A 91 3.76 -27.89 -5.86
N PRO A 92 4.27 -29.13 -5.95
CA PRO A 92 5.19 -29.55 -7.02
C PRO A 92 4.56 -29.54 -8.42
N LYS A 93 3.24 -29.39 -8.52
CA LYS A 93 2.49 -29.37 -9.79
C LYS A 93 2.41 -27.99 -10.45
N VAL A 94 2.89 -26.92 -9.81
CA VAL A 94 2.91 -25.59 -10.42
C VAL A 94 3.77 -25.60 -11.68
N LEU A 95 3.30 -24.96 -12.75
CA LEU A 95 3.96 -24.94 -14.06
C LEU A 95 5.25 -24.10 -14.04
N ALA A 96 5.21 -22.96 -13.37
CA ALA A 96 6.34 -22.07 -13.21
C ALA A 96 6.20 -21.23 -11.92
N VAL A 97 7.35 -20.80 -11.39
CA VAL A 97 7.43 -19.87 -10.26
C VAL A 97 8.37 -18.75 -10.66
N THR A 98 7.87 -17.50 -10.58
CA THR A 98 8.62 -16.28 -10.88
C THR A 98 8.59 -15.34 -9.66
N GLY A 99 9.54 -14.41 -9.59
CA GLY A 99 9.61 -13.44 -8.49
C GLY A 99 8.66 -12.24 -8.67
N PRO A 100 8.72 -11.25 -7.77
CA PRO A 100 8.06 -9.96 -7.95
C PRO A 100 8.69 -9.20 -9.13
N HIS A 101 7.95 -8.29 -9.78
CA HIS A 101 8.33 -7.55 -10.99
C HIS A 101 8.67 -8.40 -12.21
N ALA A 102 8.33 -9.64 -12.21
CA ALA A 102 8.68 -10.61 -13.23
C ALA A 102 7.66 -10.64 -14.38
N THR A 103 7.11 -9.50 -14.79
CA THR A 103 6.07 -9.47 -15.85
C THR A 103 6.53 -10.17 -17.12
N ASN A 104 7.79 -9.99 -17.53
CA ASN A 104 8.31 -10.65 -18.71
C ASN A 104 8.42 -12.17 -18.50
N GLU A 105 8.97 -12.62 -17.38
CA GLU A 105 9.10 -14.05 -17.06
C GLU A 105 7.73 -14.72 -16.89
N VAL A 106 6.75 -14.01 -16.34
CA VAL A 106 5.36 -14.49 -16.28
C VAL A 106 4.80 -14.68 -17.67
N MET A 107 4.99 -13.70 -18.58
CA MET A 107 4.54 -13.81 -19.96
C MET A 107 5.25 -14.94 -20.71
N GLU A 108 6.56 -15.10 -20.52
CA GLU A 108 7.32 -16.22 -21.10
C GLU A 108 6.81 -17.58 -20.60
N ALA A 109 6.55 -17.69 -19.28
CA ALA A 109 5.97 -18.90 -18.72
C ALA A 109 4.57 -19.19 -19.28
N ILE A 110 3.74 -18.16 -19.46
CA ILE A 110 2.42 -18.30 -20.10
C ILE A 110 2.57 -18.76 -21.55
N HIS A 111 3.45 -18.15 -22.34
CA HIS A 111 3.68 -18.50 -23.75
C HIS A 111 4.21 -19.94 -23.92
N ALA A 112 5.00 -20.44 -22.97
CA ALA A 112 5.47 -21.82 -22.97
C ALA A 112 4.33 -22.83 -22.89
N HIS A 113 3.21 -22.46 -22.24
CA HIS A 113 2.05 -23.32 -22.01
C HIS A 113 0.82 -22.96 -22.86
N LEU A 114 0.67 -21.68 -23.18
CA LEU A 114 -0.41 -21.12 -24.01
C LEU A 114 0.21 -20.19 -25.06
N PRO A 115 0.61 -20.70 -26.23
CA PRO A 115 1.20 -19.88 -27.29
C PRO A 115 0.33 -18.70 -27.67
N ARG A 116 0.96 -17.55 -27.88
CA ARG A 116 0.32 -16.29 -28.26
C ARG A 116 -0.50 -16.46 -29.54
N LEU A 117 -1.75 -16.03 -29.49
CA LEU A 117 -2.60 -15.87 -30.66
C LEU A 117 -2.40 -14.44 -31.20
N HIS A 118 -1.92 -14.33 -32.43
CA HIS A 118 -1.83 -13.01 -33.06
C HIS A 118 -3.24 -12.56 -33.44
N ASP A 119 -3.76 -11.53 -32.79
CA ASP A 119 -4.98 -10.83 -33.17
C ASP A 119 -4.63 -9.34 -33.40
N PRO A 120 -4.74 -8.80 -34.61
CA PRO A 120 -4.45 -7.40 -34.89
C PRO A 120 -5.43 -6.42 -34.19
N TYR A 121 -6.53 -6.90 -33.63
CA TYR A 121 -7.49 -6.10 -32.87
C TYR A 121 -7.23 -6.09 -31.35
N SER A 122 -6.19 -6.79 -30.86
CA SER A 122 -5.81 -6.78 -29.44
C SER A 122 -5.17 -5.47 -28.97
N ASP A 123 -4.93 -4.53 -29.89
CA ASP A 123 -4.37 -3.19 -29.60
C ASP A 123 -5.39 -2.21 -28.98
N LEU A 124 -6.60 -2.66 -28.64
CA LEU A 124 -7.65 -1.84 -28.04
C LEU A 124 -7.63 -1.79 -26.48
N VAL A 125 -6.48 -2.08 -25.89
CA VAL A 125 -6.31 -1.87 -24.43
C VAL A 125 -6.24 -0.37 -24.17
N PRO A 126 -7.02 0.14 -23.18
CA PRO A 126 -6.98 1.55 -22.82
C PRO A 126 -5.55 2.00 -22.50
N PRO A 127 -5.15 3.23 -22.87
CA PRO A 127 -3.80 3.74 -22.61
C PRO A 127 -3.37 3.70 -21.13
N GLN A 128 -4.33 3.81 -20.20
CA GLN A 128 -4.12 3.69 -18.76
C GLN A 128 -3.95 2.24 -18.28
N GLY A 129 -4.14 1.24 -19.16
CA GLY A 129 -4.06 -0.18 -18.85
C GLY A 129 -5.32 -0.72 -18.14
N ILE A 130 -5.22 -1.95 -17.62
CA ILE A 130 -6.24 -2.57 -16.78
C ILE A 130 -5.96 -2.22 -15.32
N ARG A 131 -6.99 -1.77 -14.61
CA ARG A 131 -6.93 -1.49 -13.19
C ARG A 131 -7.81 -2.47 -12.41
N LEU A 132 -7.32 -2.87 -11.25
CA LEU A 132 -8.06 -3.68 -10.27
C LEU A 132 -8.75 -2.78 -9.23
N THR A 133 -8.26 -1.54 -9.07
CA THR A 133 -8.90 -0.52 -8.23
C THR A 133 -10.20 0.00 -8.86
N PRO A 134 -11.13 0.51 -8.08
CA PRO A 134 -12.25 1.31 -8.56
C PRO A 134 -11.83 2.45 -9.49
N LYS A 135 -12.77 3.02 -10.25
CA LYS A 135 -12.42 4.03 -11.27
C LYS A 135 -11.94 5.35 -10.71
N HIS A 136 -12.30 5.70 -9.49
CA HIS A 136 -12.09 7.02 -8.90
C HIS A 136 -10.76 7.15 -8.14
N TYR A 137 -10.04 6.05 -7.83
CA TYR A 137 -8.69 6.14 -7.31
C TYR A 137 -7.73 5.17 -8.00
N ALA A 138 -6.43 5.43 -7.91
CA ALA A 138 -5.41 4.55 -8.45
C ALA A 138 -4.09 4.64 -7.67
N TYR A 139 -3.39 3.51 -7.57
CA TYR A 139 -2.04 3.47 -7.04
C TYR A 139 -1.03 3.85 -8.13
N VAL A 140 -0.10 4.75 -7.80
CA VAL A 140 1.02 5.14 -8.65
C VAL A 140 2.32 4.69 -7.99
N LYS A 141 2.89 3.61 -8.50
CA LYS A 141 4.15 3.07 -7.98
C LYS A 141 5.33 3.82 -8.58
N ILE A 142 6.07 4.57 -7.74
CA ILE A 142 7.14 5.48 -8.18
C ILE A 142 8.53 4.86 -8.14
N SER A 143 8.74 3.84 -7.33
CA SER A 143 9.99 3.10 -7.25
C SER A 143 9.76 1.67 -6.79
N GLU A 144 10.80 0.86 -6.87
CA GLU A 144 10.80 -0.53 -6.48
C GLU A 144 12.04 -0.86 -5.66
N GLY A 145 11.93 -1.88 -4.76
CA GLY A 145 13.01 -2.29 -3.90
C GLY A 145 13.30 -1.30 -2.76
N CYS A 146 14.21 -1.67 -1.88
CA CYS A 146 14.52 -0.88 -0.69
C CYS A 146 15.99 -1.06 -0.29
N ASN A 147 16.68 0.05 0.01
CA ASN A 147 18.07 0.03 0.47
C ASN A 147 18.21 -0.12 1.99
N HIS A 148 17.10 -0.07 2.75
CA HIS A 148 17.14 -0.31 4.19
C HIS A 148 17.52 -1.76 4.51
N ARG A 149 18.10 -1.93 5.67
CA ARG A 149 18.51 -3.23 6.20
C ARG A 149 17.91 -3.43 7.59
N CYS A 150 16.61 -3.06 7.73
CA CYS A 150 15.89 -3.29 8.98
C CYS A 150 15.93 -4.78 9.34
N THR A 151 16.27 -5.09 10.59
CA THR A 151 16.57 -6.47 11.00
C THR A 151 15.39 -7.43 10.90
N PHE A 152 14.16 -6.90 11.01
CA PHE A 152 12.90 -7.66 10.91
C PHE A 152 12.38 -7.81 9.48
N CYS A 153 13.04 -7.21 8.48
CA CYS A 153 12.49 -7.06 7.13
C CYS A 153 13.34 -7.79 6.10
N ILE A 154 12.65 -8.49 5.17
CA ILE A 154 13.27 -9.23 4.06
C ILE A 154 12.97 -8.62 2.68
N ILE A 155 12.35 -7.44 2.62
CA ILE A 155 12.02 -6.78 1.36
C ILE A 155 13.22 -6.65 0.41
N PRO A 156 14.43 -6.24 0.86
CA PRO A 156 15.57 -6.15 -0.05
C PRO A 156 16.00 -7.47 -0.69
N SER A 157 15.77 -8.61 0.00
CA SER A 157 16.07 -9.92 -0.57
C SER A 157 15.01 -10.39 -1.57
N MET A 158 13.76 -9.93 -1.43
CA MET A 158 12.66 -10.28 -2.34
C MET A 158 12.55 -9.34 -3.54
N ARG A 159 12.66 -8.02 -3.30
CA ARG A 159 12.39 -6.98 -4.30
C ARG A 159 13.64 -6.20 -4.74
N GLY A 160 14.81 -6.58 -4.25
CA GLY A 160 16.08 -5.95 -4.61
C GLY A 160 16.31 -4.58 -3.96
N ASN A 161 17.36 -3.92 -4.43
CA ASN A 161 17.68 -2.55 -4.02
C ASN A 161 16.73 -1.55 -4.68
N LEU A 162 16.70 -0.32 -4.13
CA LEU A 162 15.91 0.77 -4.67
C LEU A 162 16.23 1.05 -6.14
N VAL A 163 15.17 1.08 -6.96
CA VAL A 163 15.20 1.52 -8.35
C VAL A 163 14.06 2.51 -8.56
N SER A 164 14.40 3.77 -8.77
CA SER A 164 13.44 4.84 -9.00
C SER A 164 13.04 4.92 -10.47
N ARG A 165 11.74 5.04 -10.72
CA ARG A 165 11.21 5.30 -12.06
C ARG A 165 11.53 6.72 -12.50
N PRO A 166 11.81 6.98 -13.78
CA PRO A 166 11.97 8.33 -14.30
C PRO A 166 10.72 9.19 -14.02
N VAL A 167 10.91 10.40 -13.51
CA VAL A 167 9.80 11.29 -13.12
C VAL A 167 8.84 11.58 -14.27
N GLY A 168 9.35 11.69 -15.52
CA GLY A 168 8.52 11.92 -16.69
C GLY A 168 7.55 10.77 -16.98
N GLU A 169 7.98 9.52 -16.80
CA GLU A 169 7.12 8.33 -16.97
C GLU A 169 6.05 8.26 -15.89
N VAL A 170 6.43 8.53 -14.64
CA VAL A 170 5.48 8.56 -13.52
C VAL A 170 4.41 9.64 -13.74
N MET A 171 4.81 10.83 -14.19
CA MET A 171 3.89 11.93 -14.47
C MET A 171 2.98 11.64 -15.68
N GLN A 172 3.50 10.97 -16.71
CA GLN A 172 2.69 10.55 -17.86
C GLN A 172 1.61 9.54 -17.45
N GLU A 173 1.96 8.57 -16.61
CA GLU A 173 1.00 7.62 -16.05
C GLU A 173 -0.06 8.34 -15.20
N ALA A 174 0.36 9.19 -14.25
CA ALA A 174 -0.54 9.96 -13.40
C ALA A 174 -1.52 10.80 -14.23
N GLN A 175 -1.03 11.52 -15.25
CA GLN A 175 -1.87 12.30 -16.15
C GLN A 175 -2.86 11.44 -16.94
N SER A 176 -2.46 10.24 -17.36
CA SER A 176 -3.34 9.30 -18.07
C SER A 176 -4.44 8.77 -17.15
N LEU A 177 -4.12 8.46 -15.90
CA LEU A 177 -5.08 8.04 -14.88
C LEU A 177 -6.11 9.13 -14.60
N VAL A 178 -5.67 10.37 -14.40
CA VAL A 178 -6.58 11.51 -14.17
C VAL A 178 -7.49 11.74 -15.37
N LYS A 179 -6.95 11.70 -16.59
CA LYS A 179 -7.77 11.78 -17.82
C LYS A 179 -8.80 10.67 -17.94
N SER A 180 -8.56 9.51 -17.35
CA SER A 180 -9.54 8.40 -17.31
C SER A 180 -10.58 8.50 -16.20
N GLY A 181 -10.57 9.60 -15.41
CA GLY A 181 -11.55 9.89 -14.37
C GLY A 181 -11.11 9.60 -12.94
N VAL A 182 -9.83 9.30 -12.71
CA VAL A 182 -9.28 9.14 -11.35
C VAL A 182 -9.36 10.47 -10.61
N LYS A 183 -9.82 10.43 -9.37
CA LYS A 183 -9.97 11.56 -8.44
C LYS A 183 -8.93 11.55 -7.32
N GLU A 184 -8.32 10.40 -7.05
CA GLU A 184 -7.28 10.25 -6.04
C GLU A 184 -6.10 9.42 -6.57
N LEU A 185 -4.89 9.97 -6.49
CA LEU A 185 -3.63 9.29 -6.79
C LEU A 185 -2.94 8.91 -5.46
N LEU A 186 -2.77 7.61 -5.23
CA LEU A 186 -2.07 7.08 -4.07
C LEU A 186 -0.63 6.75 -4.49
N VAL A 187 0.31 7.57 -4.05
CA VAL A 187 1.74 7.42 -4.35
C VAL A 187 2.34 6.36 -3.44
N ILE A 188 2.85 5.28 -4.03
CA ILE A 188 3.35 4.12 -3.30
C ILE A 188 4.76 3.71 -3.75
N SER A 189 5.51 3.16 -2.80
CA SER A 189 6.73 2.38 -3.01
C SER A 189 7.06 1.59 -1.73
N GLN A 190 8.23 0.96 -1.63
CA GLN A 190 8.70 0.39 -0.37
C GLN A 190 9.20 1.47 0.61
N ASP A 191 9.71 2.58 0.08
CA ASP A 191 10.09 3.79 0.79
C ASP A 191 9.89 4.98 -0.16
N THR A 192 8.77 5.68 -0.03
CA THR A 192 8.39 6.79 -0.88
C THR A 192 9.32 8.00 -0.71
N SER A 193 9.84 8.19 0.50
CA SER A 193 10.77 9.28 0.81
C SER A 193 12.16 9.11 0.18
N ALA A 194 12.55 7.89 -0.19
CA ALA A 194 13.83 7.62 -0.85
C ALA A 194 13.80 7.78 -2.38
N TYR A 195 12.66 8.18 -2.97
CA TYR A 195 12.53 8.33 -4.41
C TYR A 195 13.60 9.23 -5.01
N GLY A 196 14.36 8.69 -5.98
CA GLY A 196 15.43 9.37 -6.70
C GLY A 196 16.82 9.31 -6.07
N VAL A 197 16.96 8.78 -4.84
CA VAL A 197 18.27 8.67 -4.15
C VAL A 197 19.25 7.82 -4.97
N ASP A 198 18.81 6.69 -5.51
CA ASP A 198 19.62 5.76 -6.32
C ASP A 198 20.18 6.38 -7.59
N ILE A 199 19.46 7.32 -8.18
CA ILE A 199 19.85 8.05 -9.40
C ILE A 199 20.32 9.48 -9.12
N LYS A 200 20.65 9.81 -7.86
CA LYS A 200 21.17 11.11 -7.42
C LYS A 200 20.26 12.27 -7.83
N TYR A 201 18.94 12.07 -7.68
CA TYR A 201 17.90 13.06 -8.03
C TYR A 201 18.00 13.58 -9.47
N ARG A 202 18.28 12.69 -10.43
CA ARG A 202 18.38 13.04 -11.85
C ARG A 202 17.17 13.88 -12.28
N THR A 203 17.43 14.90 -13.07
CA THR A 203 16.39 15.71 -13.70
C THR A 203 15.75 14.92 -14.86
N GLY A 204 14.43 14.85 -14.87
CA GLY A 204 13.61 14.43 -15.99
C GLY A 204 12.80 15.60 -16.53
N PHE A 205 11.87 15.32 -17.46
CA PHE A 205 11.03 16.33 -18.08
C PHE A 205 9.57 15.91 -18.10
N TRP A 206 8.68 16.85 -17.82
CA TRP A 206 7.24 16.71 -17.99
C TRP A 206 6.61 18.03 -18.40
N GLY A 207 5.71 18.01 -19.39
CA GLY A 207 5.08 19.24 -19.89
C GLY A 207 6.08 20.29 -20.41
N GLY A 208 7.26 19.87 -20.90
CA GLY A 208 8.32 20.75 -21.36
C GLY A 208 9.15 21.39 -20.23
N ARG A 209 8.89 21.06 -18.96
CA ARG A 209 9.59 21.59 -17.78
C ARG A 209 10.53 20.56 -17.18
N PRO A 210 11.73 20.96 -16.70
CA PRO A 210 12.61 20.09 -15.95
C PRO A 210 12.04 19.85 -14.55
N ILE A 211 12.05 18.59 -14.07
CA ILE A 211 11.64 18.17 -12.73
C ILE A 211 12.73 17.24 -12.19
N LYS A 212 13.17 17.44 -10.96
CA LYS A 212 14.06 16.48 -10.30
C LYS A 212 13.28 15.24 -9.90
N THR A 213 13.90 14.08 -10.08
CA THR A 213 13.35 12.81 -9.57
C THR A 213 13.54 12.79 -8.05
N ARG A 214 12.65 13.46 -7.33
CA ARG A 214 12.61 13.61 -5.88
C ARG A 214 11.14 13.66 -5.44
N MET A 215 10.84 13.15 -4.24
CA MET A 215 9.46 13.04 -3.74
C MET A 215 8.73 14.40 -3.76
N THR A 216 9.31 15.44 -3.21
CA THR A 216 8.66 16.76 -3.10
C THR A 216 8.36 17.39 -4.45
N GLU A 217 9.30 17.33 -5.40
CA GLU A 217 9.10 17.86 -6.75
C GLU A 217 8.07 17.02 -7.54
N LEU A 218 8.06 15.68 -7.35
CA LEU A 218 7.08 14.83 -7.98
C LEU A 218 5.66 15.15 -7.50
N VAL A 219 5.44 15.22 -6.17
CA VAL A 219 4.10 15.47 -5.63
C VAL A 219 3.63 16.90 -5.91
N SER A 220 4.55 17.87 -5.97
CA SER A 220 4.24 19.22 -6.44
C SER A 220 3.76 19.22 -7.91
N ALA A 221 4.41 18.45 -8.78
CA ALA A 221 3.93 18.30 -10.16
C ALA A 221 2.59 17.55 -10.25
N MET A 222 2.38 16.53 -9.40
CA MET A 222 1.11 15.79 -9.35
C MET A 222 -0.05 16.67 -8.87
N SER A 223 0.17 17.59 -7.92
CA SER A 223 -0.88 18.50 -7.45
C SER A 223 -1.46 19.39 -8.56
N GLU A 224 -0.67 19.69 -9.60
CA GLU A 224 -1.15 20.44 -10.77
C GLU A 224 -2.20 19.68 -11.62
N LEU A 225 -2.37 18.37 -11.37
CA LEU A 225 -3.39 17.56 -12.05
C LEU A 225 -4.80 17.77 -11.50
N GLY A 226 -4.95 18.50 -10.37
CA GLY A 226 -6.24 18.87 -9.79
C GLY A 226 -7.03 17.72 -9.18
N VAL A 227 -6.35 16.72 -8.66
CA VAL A 227 -6.93 15.57 -7.96
C VAL A 227 -6.24 15.36 -6.61
N TRP A 228 -6.86 14.60 -5.73
CA TRP A 228 -6.23 14.23 -4.47
C TRP A 228 -4.93 13.46 -4.69
N VAL A 229 -3.88 13.84 -3.98
CA VAL A 229 -2.59 13.14 -3.96
C VAL A 229 -2.30 12.70 -2.53
N ARG A 230 -2.21 11.39 -2.31
CA ARG A 230 -1.92 10.79 -1.00
C ARG A 230 -0.57 10.10 -1.02
N LEU A 231 0.21 10.28 0.06
CA LEU A 231 1.51 9.64 0.24
C LEU A 231 1.41 8.45 1.19
N HIS A 232 1.92 7.30 0.75
CA HIS A 232 2.05 6.09 1.57
C HIS A 232 3.49 5.68 1.76
N TYR A 233 3.77 4.95 2.85
CA TYR A 233 5.06 4.32 3.12
C TYR A 233 6.22 5.31 3.17
N VAL A 234 6.02 6.42 3.87
CA VAL A 234 7.02 7.46 4.06
C VAL A 234 7.96 7.06 5.21
N TYR A 235 9.24 6.99 4.96
CA TYR A 235 10.22 6.70 6.00
C TYR A 235 10.59 7.98 6.77
N PRO A 236 10.82 7.95 8.11
CA PRO A 236 10.94 9.13 8.94
C PRO A 236 12.28 9.89 8.79
N TYR A 237 12.72 10.16 7.57
CA TYR A 237 13.89 11.02 7.33
C TYR A 237 13.60 12.49 7.66
N PRO A 238 14.63 13.29 8.00
CA PRO A 238 14.47 14.73 8.24
C PRO A 238 13.84 15.49 7.07
N HIS A 239 14.19 15.14 5.83
CA HIS A 239 13.68 15.83 4.64
C HIS A 239 12.18 15.58 4.37
N VAL A 240 11.54 14.66 5.06
CA VAL A 240 10.08 14.47 5.02
C VAL A 240 9.36 15.70 5.58
N ASP A 241 10.00 16.44 6.48
CA ASP A 241 9.41 17.66 7.03
C ASP A 241 9.10 18.71 5.94
N GLU A 242 9.76 18.63 4.77
CA GLU A 242 9.52 19.51 3.62
C GLU A 242 8.13 19.30 2.97
N VAL A 243 7.48 18.13 3.18
CA VAL A 243 6.15 17.88 2.62
C VAL A 243 5.02 18.45 3.48
N ILE A 244 5.28 18.75 4.75
CA ILE A 244 4.25 19.23 5.69
C ILE A 244 3.68 20.59 5.28
N PRO A 245 4.49 21.61 4.89
CA PRO A 245 3.94 22.83 4.33
C PRO A 245 3.08 22.59 3.08
N MET A 246 3.46 21.64 2.21
CA MET A 246 2.67 21.30 1.02
C MET A 246 1.30 20.70 1.38
N MET A 247 1.21 19.97 2.49
CA MET A 247 -0.05 19.47 3.05
C MET A 247 -0.90 20.64 3.59
N ALA A 248 -0.28 21.57 4.31
CA ALA A 248 -0.97 22.77 4.83
C ALA A 248 -1.51 23.66 3.71
N ASP A 249 -0.78 23.75 2.57
CA ASP A 249 -1.18 24.51 1.39
C ASP A 249 -2.21 23.76 0.50
N GLY A 250 -2.61 22.55 0.86
CA GLY A 250 -3.58 21.72 0.12
C GLY A 250 -3.05 21.14 -1.20
N LEU A 251 -1.74 21.16 -1.43
CA LEU A 251 -1.11 20.57 -2.62
C LEU A 251 -1.08 19.03 -2.56
N VAL A 252 -1.01 18.50 -1.35
CA VAL A 252 -1.02 17.07 -1.03
C VAL A 252 -2.00 16.87 0.12
N LEU A 253 -2.71 15.76 0.16
CA LEU A 253 -3.61 15.49 1.28
C LEU A 253 -2.86 15.55 2.63
N PRO A 254 -3.46 16.14 3.68
CA PRO A 254 -2.86 16.24 5.01
C PRO A 254 -2.86 14.86 5.71
N TYR A 255 -2.20 13.90 5.10
CA TYR A 255 -2.14 12.51 5.52
C TYR A 255 -0.72 11.99 5.39
N LEU A 256 -0.10 11.60 6.50
CA LEU A 256 1.25 11.09 6.54
C LEU A 256 1.28 9.67 7.11
N ASP A 257 1.48 8.69 6.23
CA ASP A 257 1.69 7.28 6.58
C ASP A 257 3.19 7.05 6.82
N ILE A 258 3.59 7.04 8.08
CA ILE A 258 4.98 7.02 8.51
C ILE A 258 5.22 5.95 9.60
N PRO A 259 5.73 4.76 9.25
CA PRO A 259 5.90 3.67 10.20
C PRO A 259 7.06 3.94 11.16
N PHE A 260 6.77 4.28 12.42
CA PHE A 260 7.78 4.47 13.46
C PHE A 260 8.35 3.16 13.99
N GLN A 261 7.59 2.09 13.97
CA GLN A 261 7.91 0.72 14.37
C GLN A 261 7.99 0.51 15.88
N HIS A 262 8.57 1.42 16.65
CA HIS A 262 8.67 1.39 18.12
C HIS A 262 8.98 2.80 18.65
N ALA A 263 8.89 2.99 19.99
CA ALA A 263 9.27 4.24 20.67
C ALA A 263 10.62 4.13 21.37
N SER A 264 10.99 2.95 21.93
CA SER A 264 12.25 2.75 22.62
C SER A 264 13.45 2.90 21.68
N ALA A 265 14.37 3.81 22.03
CA ALA A 265 15.60 4.04 21.26
C ALA A 265 16.46 2.77 21.15
N ARG A 266 16.47 1.92 22.19
CA ARG A 266 17.23 0.65 22.17
C ARG A 266 16.63 -0.33 21.19
N ILE A 267 15.31 -0.50 21.18
CA ILE A 267 14.62 -1.39 20.25
C ILE A 267 14.77 -0.88 18.82
N LEU A 268 14.58 0.40 18.56
CA LEU A 268 14.80 1.01 17.24
C LEU A 268 16.23 0.79 16.72
N LYS A 269 17.23 0.86 17.61
CA LYS A 269 18.62 0.55 17.28
C LYS A 269 18.81 -0.93 16.91
N LEU A 270 18.19 -1.87 17.65
CA LEU A 270 18.18 -3.30 17.32
C LEU A 270 17.46 -3.56 15.98
N MET A 271 16.40 -2.84 15.69
CA MET A 271 15.70 -2.87 14.41
C MET A 271 16.51 -2.25 13.26
N LYS A 272 17.65 -1.62 13.53
CA LYS A 272 18.43 -0.81 12.57
C LYS A 272 17.60 0.28 11.91
N ARG A 273 16.79 0.98 12.72
CA ARG A 273 16.02 2.15 12.28
C ARG A 273 16.85 3.42 12.47
N PRO A 274 17.09 4.25 11.41
CA PRO A 274 17.84 5.51 11.53
C PRO A 274 17.20 6.52 12.49
N ALA A 275 15.89 6.49 12.64
CA ALA A 275 15.12 7.37 13.54
C ALA A 275 15.32 7.08 15.03
N SER A 276 16.23 6.16 15.40
CA SER A 276 16.50 5.83 16.80
C SER A 276 17.06 7.01 17.62
N SER A 277 17.58 8.05 16.98
CA SER A 277 18.14 9.25 17.63
C SER A 277 17.24 10.48 17.50
N GLU A 278 16.11 10.40 16.81
CA GLU A 278 15.23 11.53 16.56
C GLU A 278 14.17 11.66 17.65
N ASN A 279 13.91 12.88 18.07
CA ASN A 279 12.78 13.18 18.95
C ASN A 279 11.49 13.22 18.14
N VAL A 280 10.87 12.05 17.93
CA VAL A 280 9.68 11.88 17.11
C VAL A 280 8.50 12.69 17.67
N LEU A 281 8.33 12.77 18.99
CA LEU A 281 7.26 13.56 19.63
C LEU A 281 7.37 15.05 19.26
N ASN A 282 8.56 15.63 19.35
CA ASN A 282 8.77 17.02 18.95
C ASN A 282 8.52 17.24 17.46
N ARG A 283 8.79 16.24 16.60
CA ARG A 283 8.47 16.35 15.16
C ARG A 283 6.95 16.32 14.97
N VAL A 284 6.23 15.40 15.61
CA VAL A 284 4.77 15.31 15.56
C VAL A 284 4.13 16.64 15.99
N GLN A 285 4.61 17.26 17.07
CA GLN A 285 4.13 18.57 17.52
C GLN A 285 4.34 19.65 16.46
N ARG A 286 5.56 19.77 15.93
CA ARG A 286 5.88 20.75 14.87
C ARG A 286 5.07 20.53 13.60
N TRP A 287 4.83 19.27 13.19
CA TRP A 287 3.99 18.98 12.04
C TRP A 287 2.56 19.48 12.25
N ARG A 288 2.00 19.31 13.45
CA ARG A 288 0.66 19.82 13.78
C ARG A 288 0.61 21.35 13.93
N GLU A 289 1.70 21.98 14.32
CA GLU A 289 1.81 23.46 14.31
C GLU A 289 1.75 24.01 12.90
N VAL A 290 2.38 23.36 11.92
CA VAL A 290 2.41 23.77 10.51
C VAL A 290 1.14 23.35 9.78
N CYS A 291 0.65 22.14 10.03
CA CYS A 291 -0.54 21.56 9.41
C CYS A 291 -1.48 20.99 10.51
N PRO A 292 -2.37 21.81 11.10
CA PRO A 292 -3.21 21.41 12.23
C PRO A 292 -4.14 20.22 11.95
N ASP A 293 -4.59 20.09 10.70
CA ASP A 293 -5.49 19.01 10.27
C ASP A 293 -4.75 17.76 9.76
N ILE A 294 -3.43 17.68 9.97
CA ILE A 294 -2.64 16.52 9.53
C ILE A 294 -3.11 15.25 10.24
N THR A 295 -3.40 14.23 9.46
CA THR A 295 -3.64 12.87 9.92
C THR A 295 -2.33 12.10 9.94
N LEU A 296 -1.95 11.59 11.09
CA LEU A 296 -0.74 10.79 11.28
C LEU A 296 -1.11 9.31 11.40
N ARG A 297 -0.69 8.54 10.41
CA ARG A 297 -0.80 7.09 10.42
C ARG A 297 0.56 6.46 10.68
N SER A 298 0.61 5.45 11.54
CA SER A 298 1.84 4.74 11.83
C SER A 298 1.62 3.25 12.02
N THR A 299 2.72 2.52 11.97
CA THR A 299 2.76 1.07 12.20
C THR A 299 3.81 0.76 13.26
N PHE A 300 3.47 -0.17 14.18
CA PHE A 300 4.33 -0.62 15.25
C PHE A 300 4.49 -2.14 15.26
N ILE A 301 5.61 -2.60 15.80
CA ILE A 301 5.89 -4.02 16.06
C ILE A 301 6.03 -4.19 17.56
N VAL A 302 5.22 -5.07 18.14
CA VAL A 302 5.27 -5.45 19.55
C VAL A 302 5.90 -6.83 19.71
N GLY A 303 6.54 -7.07 20.83
CA GLY A 303 7.16 -8.36 21.10
C GLY A 303 8.44 -8.61 20.28
N PHE A 304 9.12 -7.55 19.85
CA PHE A 304 10.41 -7.67 19.18
C PHE A 304 11.43 -8.37 20.09
N PRO A 305 12.37 -9.21 19.56
CA PRO A 305 13.34 -9.93 20.39
C PRO A 305 14.09 -9.01 21.36
N GLY A 306 13.99 -9.35 22.63
CA GLY A 306 14.59 -8.60 23.74
C GLY A 306 13.81 -7.36 24.20
N GLU A 307 12.60 -7.09 23.69
CA GLU A 307 11.73 -6.02 24.17
C GLU A 307 11.32 -6.32 25.62
N THR A 308 11.61 -5.39 26.52
CA THR A 308 11.21 -5.47 27.94
C THR A 308 9.83 -4.89 28.18
N GLU A 309 9.20 -5.21 29.32
CA GLU A 309 7.93 -4.59 29.69
C GLU A 309 8.04 -3.07 29.82
N ALA A 310 9.14 -2.56 30.39
CA ALA A 310 9.37 -1.14 30.50
C ALA A 310 9.43 -0.41 29.15
N GLU A 311 9.99 -1.05 28.14
CA GLU A 311 10.07 -0.49 26.78
C GLU A 311 8.73 -0.59 26.04
N PHE A 312 7.94 -1.59 26.35
CA PHE A 312 6.57 -1.67 25.86
C PHE A 312 5.68 -0.57 26.52
N GLU A 313 5.83 -0.32 27.84
CA GLU A 313 5.14 0.81 28.48
C GLU A 313 5.62 2.17 27.91
N GLU A 314 6.90 2.35 27.59
CA GLU A 314 7.41 3.53 26.87
C GLU A 314 6.70 3.72 25.53
N LEU A 315 6.39 2.62 24.82
CA LEU A 315 5.62 2.68 23.56
C LEU A 315 4.18 3.12 23.81
N LEU A 316 3.52 2.62 24.86
CA LEU A 316 2.16 3.05 25.23
C LEU A 316 2.13 4.53 25.64
N ASP A 317 3.12 4.99 26.41
CA ASP A 317 3.25 6.40 26.79
C ASP A 317 3.48 7.30 25.58
N PHE A 318 4.31 6.85 24.63
CA PHE A 318 4.48 7.53 23.35
C PHE A 318 3.14 7.70 22.62
N LEU A 319 2.30 6.67 22.53
CA LEU A 319 0.98 6.75 21.89
C LEU A 319 0.06 7.73 22.61
N ARG A 320 0.04 7.71 23.97
CA ARG A 320 -0.75 8.66 24.79
C ARG A 320 -0.35 10.10 24.53
N GLU A 321 0.92 10.38 24.33
CA GLU A 321 1.44 11.73 24.09
C GLU A 321 1.32 12.13 22.62
N ALA A 322 1.70 11.24 21.68
CA ALA A 322 1.68 11.51 20.26
C ALA A 322 0.26 11.63 19.70
N GLN A 323 -0.75 10.98 20.33
CA GLN A 323 -2.15 11.03 19.88
C GLN A 323 -2.26 10.78 18.37
N LEU A 324 -1.68 9.68 17.89
CA LEU A 324 -1.72 9.34 16.45
C LEU A 324 -3.15 9.03 16.02
N ASP A 325 -3.50 9.41 14.80
CA ASP A 325 -4.87 9.29 14.27
C ASP A 325 -5.20 7.85 13.89
N ARG A 326 -4.28 7.19 13.20
CA ARG A 326 -4.43 5.81 12.72
C ARG A 326 -3.18 5.00 13.09
N VAL A 327 -3.36 3.87 13.74
CA VAL A 327 -2.25 2.98 14.11
C VAL A 327 -2.60 1.54 13.77
N GLY A 328 -1.69 0.90 13.01
CA GLY A 328 -1.64 -0.55 12.89
C GLY A 328 -0.52 -1.11 13.78
N ALA A 329 -0.74 -2.26 14.37
CA ALA A 329 0.30 -2.95 15.12
C ALA A 329 0.36 -4.43 14.74
N PHE A 330 1.56 -5.01 14.79
CA PHE A 330 1.82 -6.41 14.48
C PHE A 330 2.67 -7.03 15.56
N MET A 331 2.42 -8.30 15.88
CA MET A 331 3.38 -9.12 16.63
C MET A 331 4.65 -9.32 15.80
N TYR A 332 5.81 -9.35 16.45
CA TYR A 332 7.02 -9.75 15.75
C TYR A 332 6.87 -11.17 15.16
N SER A 333 7.08 -11.27 13.87
CA SER A 333 7.10 -12.56 13.15
C SER A 333 8.54 -12.89 12.74
N PRO A 334 9.06 -14.09 13.08
CA PRO A 334 10.44 -14.50 12.74
C PRO A 334 10.54 -14.95 11.28
N VAL A 335 10.26 -14.03 10.35
CA VAL A 335 10.29 -14.30 8.91
C VAL A 335 11.65 -14.83 8.50
N GLU A 336 11.68 -15.91 7.74
CA GLU A 336 12.91 -16.56 7.25
C GLU A 336 13.82 -15.57 6.50
N GLY A 337 15.10 -15.53 6.89
CA GLY A 337 16.10 -14.62 6.34
C GLY A 337 16.16 -13.23 7.00
N ALA A 338 15.28 -12.94 7.94
CA ALA A 338 15.34 -11.71 8.74
C ALA A 338 16.41 -11.85 9.83
N SER A 339 17.37 -10.92 9.88
CA SER A 339 18.50 -11.01 10.83
C SER A 339 18.08 -10.81 12.30
N ALA A 340 16.87 -10.32 12.56
CA ALA A 340 16.34 -10.25 13.92
C ALA A 340 16.05 -11.64 14.51
N ASN A 341 15.94 -12.67 13.70
CA ASN A 341 15.77 -14.05 14.18
C ASN A 341 16.95 -14.56 15.02
N ASP A 342 18.15 -14.01 14.76
CA ASP A 342 19.38 -14.36 15.49
C ASP A 342 19.54 -13.59 16.81
N LEU A 343 18.64 -12.64 17.11
CA LEU A 343 18.68 -11.90 18.36
C LEU A 343 18.24 -12.79 19.53
N PRO A 344 18.83 -12.62 20.72
CA PRO A 344 18.40 -13.38 21.90
C PRO A 344 17.07 -12.84 22.48
N ASN A 345 16.50 -13.61 23.41
CA ASN A 345 15.36 -13.24 24.21
C ASN A 345 14.07 -13.01 23.38
N HIS A 346 13.75 -13.94 22.51
CA HIS A 346 12.46 -13.97 21.84
C HIS A 346 11.34 -14.09 22.87
N LEU A 347 10.30 -13.28 22.70
CA LEU A 347 9.15 -13.31 23.59
C LEU A 347 8.20 -14.45 23.19
N PRO A 348 7.55 -15.11 24.18
CA PRO A 348 6.49 -16.06 23.91
C PRO A 348 5.31 -15.42 23.15
N PRO A 349 4.62 -16.18 22.27
CA PRO A 349 3.49 -15.66 21.51
C PRO A 349 2.37 -15.05 22.38
N GLU A 350 2.16 -15.61 23.57
CA GLU A 350 1.14 -15.14 24.52
C GLU A 350 1.46 -13.73 25.03
N VAL A 351 2.73 -13.43 25.27
CA VAL A 351 3.19 -12.08 25.69
C VAL A 351 3.07 -11.10 24.52
N GLN A 352 3.41 -11.54 23.31
CA GLN A 352 3.26 -10.71 22.11
C GLN A 352 1.78 -10.37 21.86
N GLN A 353 0.89 -11.35 22.00
CA GLN A 353 -0.55 -11.18 21.82
C GLN A 353 -1.14 -10.25 22.91
N GLU A 354 -0.71 -10.40 24.16
CA GLU A 354 -1.14 -9.52 25.24
C GLU A 354 -0.74 -8.07 24.98
N ARG A 355 0.51 -7.82 24.56
CA ARG A 355 0.99 -6.50 24.19
C ARG A 355 0.24 -5.90 23.02
N LEU A 356 -0.02 -6.70 21.97
CA LEU A 356 -0.83 -6.27 20.84
C LEU A 356 -2.21 -5.82 21.29
N THR A 357 -2.87 -6.62 22.12
CA THR A 357 -4.21 -6.32 22.63
C THR A 357 -4.21 -5.01 23.42
N ARG A 358 -3.26 -4.80 24.34
CA ARG A 358 -3.16 -3.55 25.14
C ARG A 358 -2.90 -2.32 24.27
N LEU A 359 -2.01 -2.45 23.27
CA LEU A 359 -1.72 -1.35 22.35
C LEU A 359 -2.96 -0.97 21.55
N MET A 360 -3.66 -1.96 20.98
CA MET A 360 -4.84 -1.70 20.15
C MET A 360 -6.00 -1.13 20.96
N GLN A 361 -6.24 -1.58 22.20
CA GLN A 361 -7.25 -1.00 23.10
C GLN A 361 -6.95 0.47 23.43
N LEU A 362 -5.67 0.80 23.69
CA LEU A 362 -5.26 2.18 23.91
C LEU A 362 -5.50 3.02 22.63
N GLN A 363 -5.11 2.50 21.47
CA GLN A 363 -5.28 3.21 20.22
C GLN A 363 -6.74 3.41 19.83
N GLU A 364 -7.60 2.45 20.08
CA GLU A 364 -9.05 2.57 19.90
C GLU A 364 -9.61 3.75 20.72
N THR A 365 -9.19 3.86 21.97
CA THR A 365 -9.55 5.00 22.83
C THR A 365 -9.06 6.34 22.26
N ILE A 366 -7.80 6.40 21.81
CA ILE A 366 -7.22 7.61 21.21
C ILE A 366 -7.97 7.98 19.92
N SER A 367 -8.24 7.01 19.06
CA SER A 367 -8.94 7.21 17.78
C SER A 367 -10.35 7.76 18.02
N GLY A 368 -11.13 7.17 18.93
CA GLY A 368 -12.46 7.65 19.28
C GLY A 368 -12.47 9.11 19.76
N VAL A 369 -11.53 9.48 20.65
CA VAL A 369 -11.40 10.88 21.11
C VAL A 369 -11.05 11.83 19.97
N ARG A 370 -10.21 11.40 19.02
CA ARG A 370 -9.82 12.22 17.88
C ARG A 370 -10.96 12.37 16.86
N LEU A 371 -11.69 11.29 16.56
CA LEU A 371 -12.83 11.32 15.65
C LEU A 371 -13.99 12.13 16.23
N ALA A 372 -14.28 12.03 17.52
CA ALA A 372 -15.30 12.85 18.17
C ALA A 372 -15.08 14.37 18.03
N ARG A 373 -13.83 14.82 17.86
CA ARG A 373 -13.52 16.24 17.59
C ARG A 373 -13.92 16.70 16.18
N LYS A 374 -14.24 15.76 15.27
CA LYS A 374 -14.69 16.07 13.91
C LYS A 374 -16.21 16.28 13.85
N VAL A 375 -16.97 15.83 14.84
CA VAL A 375 -18.40 16.04 14.93
C VAL A 375 -18.73 17.54 14.89
N GLY A 376 -19.69 17.91 14.04
CA GLY A 376 -20.07 19.29 13.74
C GLY A 376 -19.16 20.03 12.76
N ARG A 377 -18.07 19.41 12.26
CA ARG A 377 -17.22 20.00 11.22
C ARG A 377 -17.72 19.64 9.84
N THR A 378 -17.58 20.59 8.92
CA THR A 378 -17.77 20.35 7.49
C THR A 378 -16.44 19.93 6.87
N MET A 379 -16.49 18.89 5.98
CA MET A 379 -15.32 18.39 5.27
C MET A 379 -15.68 17.89 3.88
N GLU A 380 -14.70 17.86 2.97
CA GLU A 380 -14.85 17.23 1.67
C GLU A 380 -14.56 15.73 1.78
N VAL A 381 -15.40 14.92 1.13
CA VAL A 381 -15.27 13.46 1.08
C VAL A 381 -15.36 12.96 -0.36
N LEU A 382 -14.66 11.87 -0.65
CA LEU A 382 -14.71 11.16 -1.94
C LEU A 382 -15.60 9.93 -1.78
N VAL A 383 -16.66 9.85 -2.58
CA VAL A 383 -17.65 8.76 -2.57
C VAL A 383 -17.04 7.50 -3.18
N ASP A 384 -16.98 6.42 -2.41
CA ASP A 384 -16.47 5.12 -2.84
C ASP A 384 -17.57 4.17 -3.27
N GLU A 385 -18.76 4.22 -2.62
CA GLU A 385 -19.90 3.35 -2.91
C GLU A 385 -21.22 4.09 -2.68
N VAL A 386 -22.25 3.72 -3.45
CA VAL A 386 -23.63 4.20 -3.25
C VAL A 386 -24.55 2.98 -3.25
N ASN A 387 -25.45 2.91 -2.29
CA ASN A 387 -26.44 1.84 -2.13
C ASN A 387 -27.80 2.40 -1.67
N ASP A 388 -28.75 1.52 -1.39
CA ASP A 388 -30.11 1.93 -0.97
C ASP A 388 -30.15 2.59 0.42
N GLU A 389 -29.11 2.40 1.25
CA GLU A 389 -28.99 2.97 2.60
C GLU A 389 -28.32 4.34 2.61
N GLY A 390 -27.64 4.73 1.51
CA GLY A 390 -26.92 6.00 1.40
C GLY A 390 -25.64 5.88 0.59
N ALA A 391 -24.62 6.64 0.96
CA ALA A 391 -23.30 6.56 0.36
C ALA A 391 -22.21 6.27 1.41
N ILE A 392 -21.20 5.56 0.96
CA ILE A 392 -19.97 5.32 1.72
C ILE A 392 -18.86 6.12 1.06
N ALA A 393 -18.16 6.92 1.83
CA ALA A 393 -17.14 7.84 1.36
C ALA A 393 -15.89 7.80 2.25
N ARG A 394 -14.83 8.47 1.81
CA ARG A 394 -13.62 8.69 2.61
C ARG A 394 -13.28 10.17 2.67
N SER A 395 -12.78 10.60 3.82
CA SER A 395 -12.21 11.94 3.96
C SER A 395 -10.73 11.98 3.52
N SER A 396 -10.17 13.18 3.48
CA SER A 396 -8.72 13.37 3.29
C SER A 396 -7.87 12.63 4.34
N ALA A 397 -8.46 12.27 5.48
CA ALA A 397 -7.83 11.57 6.60
C ALA A 397 -7.82 10.04 6.46
N ASP A 398 -8.47 9.49 5.43
CA ASP A 398 -8.75 8.06 5.34
C ASP A 398 -8.30 7.50 4.00
N ALA A 399 -7.35 6.56 4.05
CA ALA A 399 -6.90 5.85 2.86
C ALA A 399 -7.82 4.66 2.56
N PRO A 400 -8.03 4.31 1.28
CA PRO A 400 -8.91 3.19 0.91
C PRO A 400 -8.42 1.87 1.52
N GLU A 401 -9.35 1.03 1.92
CA GLU A 401 -9.16 -0.35 2.41
C GLU A 401 -8.49 -0.50 3.78
N ILE A 402 -7.87 0.55 4.34
CA ILE A 402 -7.04 0.44 5.57
C ILE A 402 -7.40 1.40 6.70
N ASP A 403 -8.20 2.43 6.43
CA ASP A 403 -8.62 3.41 7.43
C ASP A 403 -10.16 3.43 7.57
N GLY A 404 -10.70 4.45 8.22
CA GLY A 404 -12.12 4.56 8.47
C GLY A 404 -12.94 5.05 7.27
N LEU A 405 -14.24 4.99 7.42
CA LEU A 405 -15.25 5.37 6.43
C LEU A 405 -16.05 6.59 6.91
N VAL A 406 -16.72 7.23 5.97
CA VAL A 406 -17.73 8.27 6.22
C VAL A 406 -19.05 7.80 5.63
N TYR A 407 -20.02 7.51 6.47
CA TYR A 407 -21.37 7.11 6.07
C TYR A 407 -22.25 8.33 5.88
N ILE A 408 -22.90 8.46 4.71
CA ILE A 408 -23.76 9.58 4.33
C ILE A 408 -25.18 9.03 4.14
N GLU A 409 -26.05 9.22 5.12
CA GLU A 409 -27.40 8.63 5.14
C GLU A 409 -28.31 9.14 4.01
N ASP A 410 -28.16 10.40 3.61
CA ASP A 410 -28.91 11.04 2.53
C ASP A 410 -28.19 11.00 1.16
N GLY A 411 -27.22 10.08 1.03
CA GLY A 411 -26.28 10.00 -0.09
C GLY A 411 -26.77 9.23 -1.34
N GLN A 412 -28.05 8.76 -1.42
CA GLN A 412 -28.52 7.90 -2.50
C GLN A 412 -28.50 8.55 -3.90
N ALA A 413 -28.49 9.88 -3.95
CA ALA A 413 -28.43 10.64 -5.21
C ALA A 413 -27.01 10.89 -5.73
N LEU A 414 -25.99 10.52 -4.95
CA LEU A 414 -24.57 10.68 -5.28
C LEU A 414 -24.12 9.61 -6.28
N ASN A 415 -22.94 9.81 -6.84
CA ASN A 415 -22.28 8.82 -7.69
C ASN A 415 -20.90 8.46 -7.13
N MET A 416 -20.47 7.23 -7.37
CA MET A 416 -19.09 6.81 -7.07
C MET A 416 -18.09 7.75 -7.76
N GLY A 417 -17.16 8.29 -6.99
CA GLY A 417 -16.15 9.25 -7.44
C GLY A 417 -16.56 10.72 -7.33
N ASP A 418 -17.74 11.03 -6.81
CA ASP A 418 -18.12 12.39 -6.49
C ASP A 418 -17.29 12.90 -5.28
N LEU A 419 -16.86 14.16 -5.36
CA LEU A 419 -16.31 14.90 -4.23
C LEU A 419 -17.42 15.77 -3.66
N VAL A 420 -17.77 15.56 -2.40
CA VAL A 420 -18.95 16.17 -1.76
C VAL A 420 -18.55 16.81 -0.45
N SER A 421 -19.16 17.96 -0.15
CA SER A 421 -19.05 18.59 1.16
C SER A 421 -20.10 17.99 2.10
N VAL A 422 -19.65 17.50 3.26
CA VAL A 422 -20.54 16.90 4.28
C VAL A 422 -20.27 17.50 5.65
N THR A 423 -21.30 17.52 6.51
CA THR A 423 -21.18 17.88 7.92
C THR A 423 -21.25 16.62 8.76
N VAL A 424 -20.21 16.37 9.57
CA VAL A 424 -20.13 15.19 10.44
C VAL A 424 -21.15 15.31 11.57
N THR A 425 -22.00 14.30 11.71
CA THR A 425 -23.08 14.25 12.71
C THR A 425 -22.73 13.37 13.90
N ASP A 426 -21.97 12.28 13.68
CA ASP A 426 -21.56 11.32 14.73
C ASP A 426 -20.23 10.65 14.40
N SER A 427 -19.67 9.94 15.37
CA SER A 427 -18.42 9.19 15.24
C SER A 427 -18.32 8.04 16.22
N ASP A 428 -17.65 6.97 15.84
CA ASP A 428 -17.17 5.94 16.77
C ASP A 428 -15.62 5.92 16.85
N ALA A 429 -15.03 4.78 17.17
CA ALA A 429 -13.57 4.63 17.24
C ALA A 429 -12.89 4.54 15.87
N HIS A 430 -13.64 4.29 14.80
CA HIS A 430 -13.11 4.00 13.46
C HIS A 430 -13.71 4.90 12.38
N ASP A 431 -15.01 5.15 12.42
CA ASP A 431 -15.81 5.70 11.33
C ASP A 431 -16.51 7.01 11.74
N LEU A 432 -17.04 7.70 10.74
CA LEU A 432 -17.81 8.93 10.85
C LEU A 432 -19.18 8.75 10.19
N TRP A 433 -20.20 9.44 10.71
CA TRP A 433 -21.50 9.64 10.08
C TRP A 433 -21.64 11.10 9.70
N ALA A 434 -22.26 11.36 8.57
CA ALA A 434 -22.38 12.71 8.05
C ALA A 434 -23.64 12.91 7.21
N GLU A 435 -24.04 14.16 7.05
CA GLU A 435 -25.09 14.62 6.13
C GLU A 435 -24.49 15.53 5.06
N ILE A 436 -25.13 15.61 3.89
CA ILE A 436 -24.70 16.53 2.82
C ILE A 436 -24.83 17.96 3.35
N ALA A 437 -23.76 18.79 3.19
CA ALA A 437 -23.67 20.14 3.75
C ALA A 437 -24.52 21.18 2.98
#